data_c90475765e39e079b1e070c67e8224cb
#
_entry.id   c90475765e39e079b1e070c67e8224cb
#
_cell.length_a   1.000
_cell.length_b   1.000
_cell.length_c   1.000
_cell.angle_alpha   90.00
_cell.angle_beta   90.00
_cell.angle_gamma   90.00
#
_symmetry.space_group_name_H-M   'P 1'
#
loop_
_entity.id
_entity.type
_entity.pdbx_description
1 polymer ?
#
loop_
_entity_poly.entity_id
_entity_poly.type
_entity_poly.pdbx_seq_one_letter_code
_entity_poly.pdbx_strand_id
1 'polypeptide(L)'
;MMFTKTLMHKSGGISRAWTKKTMALSSLRCPTTNIPSRCLSTEHHESTVPAAAADATATVNADQRDNQVSPQTATWLDALTERARQLKDGKTLDSYSYINPKTTKVSERTRAESFSYLLLPFKDDKWLCDAYINAFGRLRVGQLFQDLDALAGRIAYKHCAPAEPVNVTASVDRILMLKKVDEIQNYNFVLAGAVSWTGRSSMEITVKGYAFEDSVSPEFSEDELPLENVFLTANFTFVARNPLTHRSFAINRLLPVSEQEWIDYRRAESYNAKKKLAAKNSSVIEPSDEETRLVHDMWKASKSIEATSSELKFMKDSKFTSTLFMQPQYRNRHSYMIFGGYLLRQAFELAYCAAAAFTSAGPRFVSLDSTTFKAPVPVGSVLSMEASVSYTEHLKDNEHNSKATSPFDLVPTNKISTNPDAFLSEPGTLVQVKVDTRIQNLDTSESKESGCFIYSFFVPASSSKSPLASVIPQTYSEMMDYVEGRRRAQDTANYVDTISN
;
A
#
# COMPACT_ATOMS: atom_id res chain seq x y z
N MET A 1 -33.50 -56.77 -32.76
CA MET A 1 -34.60 -56.08 -33.49
C MET A 1 -34.06 -54.67 -33.72
N MET A 2 -33.42 -54.44 -34.87
CA MET A 2 -33.97 -53.94 -36.15
C MET A 2 -34.91 -52.76 -35.90
N PHE A 3 -34.65 -51.54 -36.36
CA PHE A 3 -34.55 -51.11 -37.76
C PHE A 3 -33.78 -49.83 -37.94
N THR A 4 -32.82 -49.88 -38.84
CA THR A 4 -32.23 -48.86 -39.68
C THR A 4 -33.30 -48.15 -40.51
N LYS A 5 -33.13 -46.83 -40.82
CA LYS A 5 -33.28 -46.30 -42.15
C LYS A 5 -32.67 -44.90 -42.32
N THR A 6 -31.68 -44.89 -43.12
CA THR A 6 -31.08 -43.88 -43.98
C THR A 6 -32.13 -43.13 -44.85
N LEU A 7 -31.96 -41.83 -45.08
CA LEU A 7 -32.22 -41.21 -46.38
C LEU A 7 -31.41 -39.93 -46.58
N MET A 8 -30.66 -40.00 -47.67
CA MET A 8 -29.86 -38.93 -48.30
C MET A 8 -30.69 -37.94 -49.13
N HIS A 9 -30.02 -36.85 -49.44
CA HIS A 9 -30.18 -35.90 -50.56
C HIS A 9 -30.82 -34.56 -50.17
N LYS A 10 -30.21 -33.39 -50.45
CA LYS A 10 -29.63 -32.89 -51.70
C LYS A 10 -28.72 -31.68 -51.43
N SER A 11 -27.67 -31.65 -52.19
CA SER A 11 -26.75 -30.58 -52.50
C SER A 11 -27.38 -29.30 -53.03
N GLY A 12 -26.87 -28.14 -52.59
CA GLY A 12 -27.11 -26.87 -53.25
C GLY A 12 -25.92 -25.95 -52.93
N GLY A 13 -24.91 -25.99 -53.79
CA GLY A 13 -23.76 -25.13 -53.74
C GLY A 13 -24.11 -23.71 -54.19
N ILE A 14 -23.67 -22.74 -53.44
CA ILE A 14 -23.51 -21.37 -53.93
C ILE A 14 -22.08 -20.93 -53.58
N SER A 15 -21.23 -21.00 -54.58
CA SER A 15 -19.91 -20.36 -54.61
C SER A 15 -20.13 -18.87 -54.72
N ARG A 16 -19.68 -18.11 -53.77
CA ARG A 16 -19.44 -16.66 -53.92
C ARG A 16 -17.94 -16.39 -53.88
N ALA A 17 -17.49 -16.06 -55.10
CA ALA A 17 -16.14 -15.57 -55.36
C ALA A 17 -15.87 -14.28 -54.57
N TRP A 18 -14.80 -14.27 -53.80
CA TRP A 18 -14.22 -13.06 -53.20
C TRP A 18 -13.30 -12.43 -54.27
N THR A 19 -13.80 -11.39 -54.93
CA THR A 19 -13.00 -10.49 -55.74
C THR A 19 -12.08 -9.67 -54.84
N LYS A 20 -10.77 -9.85 -55.04
CA LYS A 20 -9.73 -8.97 -54.53
C LYS A 20 -9.92 -7.57 -55.12
N LYS A 21 -10.35 -6.62 -54.31
CA LYS A 21 -10.22 -5.19 -54.59
C LYS A 21 -8.92 -4.68 -54.00
N THR A 22 -7.92 -4.55 -54.84
CA THR A 22 -6.69 -3.79 -54.59
C THR A 22 -7.07 -2.32 -54.51
N MET A 23 -7.09 -1.73 -53.33
CA MET A 23 -7.14 -0.30 -53.15
C MET A 23 -5.74 0.29 -53.22
N ALA A 24 -5.51 1.10 -54.23
CA ALA A 24 -4.32 1.90 -54.40
C ALA A 24 -4.20 2.90 -53.23
N LEU A 25 -3.06 2.88 -52.56
CA LEU A 25 -2.65 3.92 -51.64
C LEU A 25 -2.35 5.20 -52.42
N SER A 26 -3.29 6.17 -52.40
CA SER A 26 -3.02 7.53 -52.82
C SER A 26 -2.18 8.22 -51.73
N SER A 27 -1.00 8.62 -52.14
CA SER A 27 -0.02 9.42 -51.41
C SER A 27 -0.63 10.77 -50.95
N LEU A 28 -0.88 10.89 -49.66
CA LEU A 28 -1.06 12.18 -49.02
C LEU A 28 0.33 12.74 -48.68
N ARG A 29 0.78 13.69 -49.50
CA ARG A 29 1.98 14.52 -49.21
C ARG A 29 1.65 15.44 -48.05
N CYS A 30 2.40 15.31 -46.96
CA CYS A 30 2.53 16.34 -45.94
C CYS A 30 3.35 17.52 -46.51
N PRO A 31 2.99 18.76 -46.24
CA PRO A 31 3.80 19.90 -46.65
C PRO A 31 5.08 19.95 -45.78
N THR A 32 6.20 19.89 -46.46
CA THR A 32 7.53 20.15 -45.89
C THR A 32 7.68 21.62 -45.56
N THR A 33 7.67 21.97 -44.30
CA THR A 33 8.20 23.25 -43.84
C THR A 33 9.72 23.13 -43.74
N ASN A 34 10.42 23.89 -44.60
CA ASN A 34 11.85 24.05 -44.58
C ASN A 34 12.30 24.68 -43.26
N ILE A 35 13.06 23.95 -42.45
CA ILE A 35 13.88 24.48 -41.38
C ILE A 35 15.31 24.54 -41.91
N PRO A 36 15.97 25.69 -42.00
CA PRO A 36 17.34 25.77 -42.47
C PRO A 36 18.29 25.18 -41.45
N SER A 37 19.08 24.20 -41.87
CA SER A 37 20.24 23.68 -41.16
C SER A 37 21.29 24.78 -40.99
N ARG A 38 21.45 25.30 -39.77
CA ARG A 38 22.61 26.11 -39.40
C ARG A 38 23.68 25.17 -38.86
N CYS A 39 24.81 25.18 -39.55
CA CYS A 39 26.09 24.65 -39.12
C CYS A 39 26.47 25.23 -37.76
N LEU A 40 26.78 24.35 -36.83
CA LEU A 40 27.48 24.71 -35.59
C LEU A 40 28.97 24.89 -35.91
N SER A 41 29.36 26.13 -36.09
CA SER A 41 30.79 26.53 -35.94
C SER A 41 31.03 26.83 -34.46
N THR A 42 32.03 26.17 -33.93
CA THR A 42 32.59 26.40 -32.62
C THR A 42 33.23 27.78 -32.59
N GLU A 43 32.65 28.73 -31.85
CA GLU A 43 33.35 29.94 -31.40
C GLU A 43 33.27 29.99 -29.87
N HIS A 44 34.45 29.96 -29.25
CA HIS A 44 34.70 30.27 -27.86
C HIS A 44 34.32 31.73 -27.59
N HIS A 45 33.30 31.96 -26.76
CA HIS A 45 33.11 33.24 -26.10
C HIS A 45 33.32 33.04 -24.59
N GLU A 46 34.50 33.48 -24.15
CA GLU A 46 34.74 33.81 -22.75
C GLU A 46 33.81 34.97 -22.35
N SER A 47 32.88 34.71 -21.46
CA SER A 47 32.19 35.77 -20.73
C SER A 47 32.72 35.81 -19.31
N THR A 48 33.55 36.79 -19.08
CA THR A 48 34.03 37.25 -17.79
C THR A 48 32.87 37.72 -16.93
N VAL A 49 32.65 37.05 -15.80
CA VAL A 49 31.79 37.51 -14.69
C VAL A 49 32.74 38.13 -13.65
N PRO A 50 32.47 39.33 -13.12
CA PRO A 50 33.38 39.98 -12.19
C PRO A 50 33.36 39.30 -10.83
N ALA A 51 34.55 39.02 -10.32
CA ALA A 51 34.80 38.58 -8.97
C ALA A 51 34.45 39.69 -7.97
N ALA A 52 33.48 39.42 -7.11
CA ALA A 52 33.32 40.14 -5.84
C ALA A 52 33.92 39.28 -4.75
N ALA A 53 35.04 39.72 -4.24
CA ALA A 53 35.71 39.18 -3.08
C ALA A 53 34.85 39.34 -1.84
N ALA A 54 34.68 38.28 -1.09
CA ALA A 54 34.46 38.34 0.35
C ALA A 54 35.15 37.15 0.99
N ASP A 55 36.26 37.48 1.56
CA ASP A 55 37.07 36.71 2.49
C ASP A 55 36.23 36.38 3.73
N ALA A 56 36.03 35.09 4.03
CA ALA A 56 35.71 34.60 5.35
C ALA A 56 36.25 33.19 5.48
N THR A 57 37.50 33.09 5.88
CA THR A 57 38.11 31.88 6.42
C THR A 57 37.35 31.41 7.63
N ALA A 58 36.49 30.43 7.45
CA ALA A 58 36.05 29.53 8.51
C ALA A 58 36.49 28.11 8.14
N THR A 59 37.68 27.76 8.59
CA THR A 59 38.14 26.37 8.69
C THR A 59 37.22 25.64 9.67
N VAL A 60 36.19 25.02 9.16
CA VAL A 60 35.38 24.07 9.92
C VAL A 60 35.91 22.67 9.63
N ASN A 61 36.47 22.07 10.67
CA ASN A 61 37.00 20.71 10.68
C ASN A 61 36.00 19.72 10.04
N ALA A 62 36.45 19.08 8.96
CA ALA A 62 35.69 18.14 8.17
C ALA A 62 35.46 16.78 8.86
N ASP A 63 36.07 16.55 10.04
CA ASP A 63 36.10 15.24 10.72
C ASP A 63 35.01 15.02 11.79
N GLN A 64 34.12 15.97 12.02
CA GLN A 64 33.03 15.80 13.02
C GLN A 64 31.62 15.75 12.42
N ARG A 65 31.46 15.71 11.08
CA ARG A 65 30.13 15.67 10.42
C ARG A 65 29.61 14.27 10.12
N ASP A 66 30.36 13.22 10.40
CA ASP A 66 29.94 11.85 10.04
C ASP A 66 29.04 11.12 11.05
N ASN A 67 28.71 11.74 12.19
CA ASN A 67 27.87 11.08 13.22
C ASN A 67 26.58 11.82 13.59
N GLN A 68 26.27 12.94 12.97
CA GLN A 68 24.99 13.59 13.09
C GLN A 68 24.26 13.52 11.73
N VAL A 69 23.73 12.34 11.38
CA VAL A 69 22.58 12.32 10.49
C VAL A 69 21.47 13.00 11.30
N SER A 70 21.26 14.27 10.99
CA SER A 70 20.11 15.03 11.43
C SER A 70 18.87 14.14 11.27
N PRO A 71 18.00 14.01 12.28
CA PRO A 71 16.78 13.22 12.18
C PRO A 71 15.81 13.77 11.12
N GLN A 72 16.16 14.86 10.49
CA GLN A 72 15.39 15.52 9.46
C GLN A 72 15.46 14.72 8.16
N THR A 73 14.29 14.35 7.66
CA THR A 73 14.02 14.04 6.25
C THR A 73 14.64 12.76 5.68
N ALA A 74 14.41 11.59 6.26
CA ALA A 74 14.66 10.34 5.53
C ALA A 74 13.42 9.91 4.73
N THR A 75 12.93 10.79 3.86
CA THR A 75 11.88 10.46 2.90
C THR A 75 12.41 9.49 1.84
N TRP A 76 11.51 8.87 1.09
CA TRP A 76 11.87 8.09 -0.10
C TRP A 76 12.76 8.88 -1.08
N LEU A 77 12.53 10.19 -1.23
CA LEU A 77 13.33 11.07 -2.08
C LEU A 77 14.78 11.18 -1.58
N ASP A 78 14.98 11.19 -0.25
CA ASP A 78 16.32 11.22 0.34
C ASP A 78 17.07 9.91 0.11
N ALA A 79 16.36 8.78 0.14
CA ALA A 79 16.95 7.49 -0.23
C ALA A 79 17.44 7.46 -1.69
N LEU A 80 16.72 8.10 -2.61
CA LEU A 80 17.15 8.28 -4.00
C LEU A 80 18.35 9.24 -4.11
N THR A 81 18.35 10.32 -3.34
CA THR A 81 19.44 11.31 -3.29
C THR A 81 20.71 10.67 -2.72
N GLU A 82 20.61 9.91 -1.65
CA GLU A 82 21.74 9.17 -1.08
C GLU A 82 22.32 8.15 -2.07
N ARG A 83 21.48 7.46 -2.83
CA ARG A 83 21.93 6.57 -3.91
C ARG A 83 22.68 7.34 -5.00
N ALA A 84 22.16 8.51 -5.41
CA ALA A 84 22.83 9.35 -6.40
C ALA A 84 24.18 9.84 -5.89
N ARG A 85 24.29 10.18 -4.59
CA ARG A 85 25.54 10.56 -3.94
C ARG A 85 26.55 9.41 -3.98
N GLN A 86 26.13 8.22 -3.62
CA GLN A 86 27.00 7.04 -3.59
C GLN A 86 27.50 6.65 -4.99
N LEU A 87 26.68 6.82 -6.03
CA LEU A 87 27.12 6.65 -7.41
C LEU A 87 28.22 7.68 -7.80
N LYS A 88 28.11 8.93 -7.36
CA LYS A 88 29.15 9.95 -7.55
C LYS A 88 30.45 9.59 -6.84
N ASP A 89 30.35 8.93 -5.67
CA ASP A 89 31.49 8.46 -4.88
C ASP A 89 32.13 7.19 -5.49
N GLY A 90 31.73 6.78 -6.70
CA GLY A 90 32.27 5.61 -7.40
C GLY A 90 31.83 4.26 -6.80
N LYS A 91 30.86 4.25 -5.89
CA LYS A 91 30.26 3.02 -5.38
C LYS A 91 29.34 2.43 -6.44
N THR A 92 29.61 1.22 -6.86
CA THR A 92 28.73 0.50 -7.78
C THR A 92 27.43 0.10 -7.07
N LEU A 93 26.34 -0.03 -7.82
CA LEU A 93 25.04 -0.46 -7.28
C LEU A 93 25.07 -1.84 -6.61
N ASP A 94 26.07 -2.67 -6.97
CA ASP A 94 26.31 -3.99 -6.37
C ASP A 94 27.14 -3.95 -5.08
N SER A 95 27.74 -2.81 -4.74
CA SER A 95 28.52 -2.66 -3.51
C SER A 95 27.69 -2.67 -2.21
N TYR A 96 26.35 -2.78 -2.34
CA TYR A 96 25.42 -3.05 -1.23
C TYR A 96 25.30 -4.52 -0.84
N SER A 97 25.92 -5.42 -1.55
CA SER A 97 25.98 -6.83 -1.14
C SER A 97 26.87 -6.94 0.09
N TYR A 98 26.26 -6.90 1.26
CA TYR A 98 26.92 -7.30 2.48
C TYR A 98 27.35 -8.74 2.36
N ILE A 99 28.65 -8.93 2.26
CA ILE A 99 29.21 -10.26 2.07
C ILE A 99 29.04 -11.10 3.34
N ASN A 100 29.10 -10.48 4.54
CA ASN A 100 28.88 -11.18 5.81
C ASN A 100 28.22 -10.24 6.84
N PRO A 101 27.32 -10.73 7.69
CA PRO A 101 26.87 -9.96 8.84
C PRO A 101 28.04 -9.65 9.78
N LYS A 102 28.11 -8.44 10.30
CA LYS A 102 29.19 -7.99 11.19
C LYS A 102 29.33 -8.86 12.45
N THR A 103 28.24 -9.44 12.91
CA THR A 103 28.20 -10.37 14.04
C THR A 103 26.96 -11.24 13.98
N THR A 104 27.01 -12.41 14.60
CA THR A 104 25.85 -13.29 14.82
C THR A 104 25.44 -13.31 16.31
N LYS A 105 26.13 -12.52 17.15
CA LYS A 105 25.83 -12.45 18.59
C LYS A 105 24.49 -11.75 18.80
N VAL A 106 23.59 -12.42 19.52
CA VAL A 106 22.28 -11.89 19.91
C VAL A 106 22.43 -11.25 21.30
N SER A 107 21.86 -10.06 21.44
CA SER A 107 21.76 -9.31 22.70
C SER A 107 20.31 -8.94 22.99
N GLU A 108 20.05 -8.36 24.15
CA GLU A 108 18.77 -7.75 24.48
C GLU A 108 18.80 -6.27 24.12
N ARG A 109 17.66 -5.74 23.68
CA ARG A 109 17.46 -4.36 23.30
C ARG A 109 16.13 -3.85 23.84
N THR A 110 16.12 -2.66 24.40
CA THR A 110 14.90 -1.98 24.83
C THR A 110 14.17 -1.38 23.64
N ARG A 111 12.90 -1.02 23.83
CA ARG A 111 12.09 -0.33 22.84
C ARG A 111 12.70 1.01 22.44
N ALA A 112 13.15 1.79 23.40
CA ALA A 112 13.78 3.10 23.19
C ALA A 112 15.04 3.04 22.31
N GLU A 113 15.82 1.97 22.38
CA GLU A 113 17.01 1.79 21.53
C GLU A 113 16.67 1.63 20.04
N SER A 114 15.46 1.19 19.71
CA SER A 114 14.97 1.07 18.33
C SER A 114 14.15 2.27 17.87
N PHE A 115 13.67 3.11 18.80
CA PHE A 115 12.81 4.25 18.50
C PHE A 115 13.38 5.13 17.39
N SER A 116 12.54 5.44 16.39
CA SER A 116 12.89 6.32 15.28
C SER A 116 11.64 7.04 14.80
N TYR A 117 11.85 8.22 14.23
CA TYR A 117 10.77 9.04 13.73
C TYR A 117 11.14 9.74 12.41
N LEU A 118 10.13 10.25 11.75
CA LEU A 118 10.19 11.08 10.56
C LEU A 118 9.28 12.29 10.76
N LEU A 119 9.83 13.49 10.63
CA LEU A 119 9.09 14.73 10.69
C LEU A 119 8.67 15.15 9.27
N LEU A 120 7.41 15.48 9.10
CA LEU A 120 6.80 15.97 7.87
C LEU A 120 6.15 17.34 8.14
N PRO A 121 6.91 18.43 8.09
CA PRO A 121 6.45 19.77 8.48
C PRO A 121 5.63 20.45 7.37
N PHE A 122 4.44 19.92 7.06
CA PHE A 122 3.63 20.40 5.94
C PHE A 122 3.11 21.83 6.12
N LYS A 123 2.85 22.24 7.36
CA LYS A 123 2.46 23.63 7.66
C LYS A 123 3.59 24.62 7.37
N ASP A 124 4.83 24.18 7.68
CA ASP A 124 6.02 25.03 7.57
C ASP A 124 6.69 24.94 6.19
N ASP A 125 6.58 23.78 5.52
CA ASP A 125 7.13 23.51 4.19
C ASP A 125 6.03 23.18 3.17
N LYS A 126 5.62 24.20 2.42
CA LYS A 126 4.57 24.06 1.39
C LYS A 126 4.98 23.18 0.20
N TRP A 127 6.28 23.13 -0.13
CA TRP A 127 6.78 22.28 -1.21
C TRP A 127 6.71 20.80 -0.83
N LEU A 128 7.06 20.50 0.42
CA LEU A 128 6.91 19.16 0.94
C LEU A 128 5.42 18.78 1.02
N CYS A 129 4.55 19.69 1.48
CA CYS A 129 3.12 19.47 1.54
C CYS A 129 2.54 19.13 0.15
N ASP A 130 2.96 19.85 -0.90
CA ASP A 130 2.49 19.62 -2.28
C ASP A 130 2.78 18.19 -2.77
N ALA A 131 3.89 17.57 -2.34
CA ALA A 131 4.22 16.19 -2.67
C ALA A 131 3.28 15.15 -2.01
N TYR A 132 2.58 15.55 -0.95
CA TYR A 132 1.71 14.67 -0.15
C TYR A 132 0.22 15.02 -0.21
N ILE A 133 -0.16 16.06 -0.92
CA ILE A 133 -1.57 16.42 -1.09
C ILE A 133 -2.17 15.67 -2.29
N ASN A 134 -3.41 15.21 -2.14
CA ASN A 134 -4.16 14.63 -3.25
C ASN A 134 -5.11 15.67 -3.90
N ALA A 135 -5.78 15.27 -4.98
CA ALA A 135 -6.69 16.15 -5.73
C ALA A 135 -7.90 16.69 -4.92
N PHE A 136 -8.14 16.18 -3.71
CA PHE A 136 -9.21 16.58 -2.82
C PHE A 136 -8.71 17.40 -1.61
N GLY A 137 -7.46 17.85 -1.62
CA GLY A 137 -6.86 18.61 -0.49
C GLY A 137 -6.49 17.75 0.72
N ARG A 138 -6.52 16.42 0.60
CA ARG A 138 -6.25 15.46 1.68
C ARG A 138 -4.91 14.77 1.50
N LEU A 139 -4.50 14.05 2.53
CA LEU A 139 -3.26 13.28 2.52
C LEU A 139 -3.24 12.23 1.39
N ARG A 140 -2.18 12.25 0.59
CA ARG A 140 -1.87 11.24 -0.41
C ARG A 140 -1.30 10.00 0.27
N VAL A 141 -2.18 9.15 0.77
CA VAL A 141 -1.85 8.02 1.62
C VAL A 141 -0.88 7.02 0.95
N GLY A 142 -0.97 6.84 -0.36
CA GLY A 142 -0.02 6.01 -1.10
C GLY A 142 1.44 6.45 -0.94
N GLN A 143 1.69 7.77 -0.89
CA GLN A 143 3.03 8.30 -0.61
C GLN A 143 3.43 8.00 0.83
N LEU A 144 2.51 8.19 1.78
CA LEU A 144 2.75 7.90 3.19
C LEU A 144 3.14 6.43 3.44
N PHE A 145 2.58 5.49 2.68
CA PHE A 145 2.94 4.07 2.80
C PHE A 145 4.41 3.78 2.50
N GLN A 146 5.00 4.52 1.57
CA GLN A 146 6.44 4.40 1.30
C GLN A 146 7.27 4.85 2.50
N ASP A 147 6.87 5.94 3.13
CA ASP A 147 7.58 6.49 4.28
C ASP A 147 7.40 5.62 5.53
N LEU A 148 6.19 5.09 5.74
CA LEU A 148 5.91 4.14 6.84
C LEU A 148 6.79 2.88 6.73
N ASP A 149 6.88 2.27 5.54
CA ASP A 149 7.69 1.07 5.33
C ASP A 149 9.21 1.39 5.42
N ALA A 150 9.63 2.55 4.93
CA ALA A 150 11.01 3.02 5.06
C ALA A 150 11.41 3.27 6.51
N LEU A 151 10.53 3.92 7.29
CA LEU A 151 10.73 4.15 8.72
C LEU A 151 10.77 2.83 9.50
N ALA A 152 9.82 1.91 9.22
CA ALA A 152 9.82 0.58 9.82
C ALA A 152 11.11 -0.20 9.50
N GLY A 153 11.60 -0.10 8.26
CA GLY A 153 12.89 -0.64 7.86
C GLY A 153 14.06 -0.05 8.65
N ARG A 154 14.08 1.28 8.86
CA ARG A 154 15.09 1.97 9.69
C ARG A 154 15.07 1.46 11.15
N ILE A 155 13.88 1.31 11.73
CA ILE A 155 13.67 0.78 13.07
C ILE A 155 14.22 -0.66 13.16
N ALA A 156 13.91 -1.51 12.15
CA ALA A 156 14.41 -2.88 12.07
C ALA A 156 15.94 -2.95 12.06
N TYR A 157 16.59 -2.12 11.26
CA TYR A 157 18.05 -2.08 11.21
C TYR A 157 18.67 -1.57 12.52
N LYS A 158 18.06 -0.56 13.14
CA LYS A 158 18.53 -0.03 14.42
C LYS A 158 18.43 -1.08 15.54
N HIS A 159 17.35 -1.85 15.57
CA HIS A 159 17.15 -2.94 16.51
C HIS A 159 18.16 -4.09 16.31
N CYS A 160 18.46 -4.42 15.05
CA CYS A 160 19.40 -5.50 14.72
C CYS A 160 20.88 -5.10 14.85
N ALA A 161 21.19 -3.81 15.01
CA ALA A 161 22.59 -3.37 15.11
C ALA A 161 23.35 -4.08 16.26
N PRO A 162 24.62 -4.39 16.09
CA PRO A 162 25.49 -4.10 14.94
C PRO A 162 25.50 -5.21 13.86
N ALA A 163 24.61 -6.20 13.92
CA ALA A 163 24.64 -7.38 13.04
C ALA A 163 24.34 -7.08 11.56
N GLU A 164 23.50 -6.09 11.29
CA GLU A 164 23.08 -5.66 9.95
C GLU A 164 22.62 -6.80 9.00
N PRO A 165 21.64 -7.63 9.40
CA PRO A 165 21.08 -8.63 8.49
C PRO A 165 20.27 -7.98 7.37
N VAL A 166 19.88 -8.76 6.36
CA VAL A 166 18.86 -8.34 5.39
C VAL A 166 17.50 -8.35 6.07
N ASN A 167 16.93 -7.19 6.34
CA ASN A 167 15.57 -7.06 6.83
C ASN A 167 14.60 -6.87 5.67
N VAL A 168 13.60 -7.75 5.56
CA VAL A 168 12.55 -7.69 4.55
C VAL A 168 11.18 -7.58 5.20
N THR A 169 10.31 -6.74 4.63
CA THR A 169 8.91 -6.64 5.00
C THR A 169 8.21 -7.94 4.60
N ALA A 170 7.78 -8.73 5.58
CA ALA A 170 7.09 -9.98 5.35
C ALA A 170 5.58 -9.79 5.27
N SER A 171 5.05 -8.90 6.09
CA SER A 171 3.63 -8.51 6.06
C SER A 171 3.44 -7.09 6.60
N VAL A 172 2.35 -6.49 6.17
CA VAL A 172 1.74 -5.34 6.83
C VAL A 172 0.50 -5.86 7.52
N ASP A 173 0.49 -5.85 8.83
CA ASP A 173 -0.55 -6.53 9.59
C ASP A 173 -1.82 -5.70 9.67
N ARG A 174 -1.67 -4.39 9.82
CA ARG A 174 -2.76 -3.42 9.72
C ARG A 174 -2.19 -2.01 9.58
N ILE A 175 -2.84 -1.19 8.76
CA ILE A 175 -2.71 0.27 8.80
C ILE A 175 -4.13 0.82 8.98
N LEU A 176 -4.36 1.62 10.01
CA LEU A 176 -5.67 2.12 10.36
C LEU A 176 -5.63 3.63 10.60
N MET A 177 -6.54 4.34 9.97
CA MET A 177 -6.79 5.76 10.26
C MET A 177 -7.73 5.86 11.46
N LEU A 178 -7.32 6.57 12.50
CA LEU A 178 -8.09 6.76 13.74
C LEU A 178 -8.90 8.06 13.72
N LYS A 179 -8.32 9.11 13.13
CA LYS A 179 -8.94 10.43 13.05
C LYS A 179 -8.93 10.97 11.63
N LYS A 180 -9.93 11.78 11.32
CA LYS A 180 -9.94 12.55 10.08
C LYS A 180 -8.89 13.66 10.19
N VAL A 181 -8.06 13.75 9.17
CA VAL A 181 -7.17 14.90 8.98
C VAL A 181 -7.41 15.43 7.58
N ASP A 182 -8.28 16.41 7.49
CA ASP A 182 -8.50 17.19 6.28
C ASP A 182 -7.60 18.44 6.34
N GLU A 183 -7.38 19.10 5.18
CA GLU A 183 -6.58 20.33 5.12
C GLU A 183 -5.17 20.15 5.70
N ILE A 184 -4.44 19.15 5.16
CA ILE A 184 -3.10 18.74 5.68
C ILE A 184 -2.09 19.88 5.77
N GLN A 185 -2.29 20.97 5.00
CA GLN A 185 -1.45 22.18 5.03
C GLN A 185 -1.51 22.94 6.36
N ASN A 186 -2.47 22.60 7.24
CA ASN A 186 -2.62 23.23 8.55
C ASN A 186 -1.88 22.49 9.66
N TYR A 187 -1.29 21.33 9.34
CA TYR A 187 -0.66 20.45 10.32
C TYR A 187 0.80 20.16 9.99
N ASN A 188 1.58 19.92 11.02
CA ASN A 188 2.86 19.24 10.97
C ASN A 188 2.67 17.79 11.42
N PHE A 189 3.22 16.84 10.68
CA PHE A 189 3.06 15.42 10.97
C PHE A 189 4.34 14.81 11.49
N VAL A 190 4.21 13.86 12.40
CA VAL A 190 5.29 13.03 12.87
C VAL A 190 4.88 11.57 12.68
N LEU A 191 5.71 10.80 11.98
CA LEU A 191 5.63 9.35 11.98
C LEU A 191 6.69 8.85 12.96
N ALA A 192 6.28 8.12 14.00
CA ALA A 192 7.22 7.64 15.02
C ALA A 192 6.89 6.19 15.40
N GLY A 193 7.92 5.41 15.71
CA GLY A 193 7.70 4.03 16.08
C GLY A 193 8.93 3.33 16.64
N ALA A 194 8.70 2.12 17.09
CA ALA A 194 9.71 1.24 17.65
C ALA A 194 9.31 -0.24 17.47
N VAL A 195 10.23 -1.15 17.78
CA VAL A 195 9.93 -2.59 17.83
C VAL A 195 8.99 -2.87 18.99
N SER A 196 7.88 -3.57 18.72
CA SER A 196 6.85 -3.95 19.71
C SER A 196 6.97 -5.42 20.14
N TRP A 197 7.55 -6.28 19.27
CA TRP A 197 7.74 -7.70 19.56
C TRP A 197 8.89 -8.30 18.74
N THR A 198 9.54 -9.33 19.29
CA THR A 198 10.56 -10.09 18.58
C THR A 198 10.36 -11.59 18.74
N GLY A 199 10.49 -12.31 17.63
CA GLY A 199 10.68 -13.76 17.59
C GLY A 199 12.16 -14.10 17.40
N ARG A 200 12.46 -15.30 16.84
CA ARG A 200 13.84 -15.70 16.57
C ARG A 200 14.50 -14.88 15.46
N SER A 201 13.78 -14.65 14.36
CA SER A 201 14.25 -13.95 13.16
C SER A 201 13.22 -12.96 12.62
N SER A 202 12.11 -12.78 13.30
CA SER A 202 11.04 -11.85 12.94
C SER A 202 10.83 -10.84 14.04
N MET A 203 10.39 -9.65 13.66
CA MET A 203 10.02 -8.59 14.60
C MET A 203 8.75 -7.91 14.13
N GLU A 204 7.91 -7.48 15.07
CA GLU A 204 6.80 -6.57 14.81
C GLU A 204 7.25 -5.16 15.16
N ILE A 205 6.90 -4.22 14.29
CA ILE A 205 7.20 -2.80 14.43
C ILE A 205 5.88 -2.05 14.38
N THR A 206 5.62 -1.27 15.42
CA THR A 206 4.47 -0.38 15.48
C THR A 206 4.92 1.04 15.16
N VAL A 207 4.28 1.65 14.19
CA VAL A 207 4.46 3.05 13.81
C VAL A 207 3.14 3.77 14.03
N LYS A 208 3.18 4.93 14.69
CA LYS A 208 2.05 5.82 14.86
C LYS A 208 2.28 7.12 14.07
N GLY A 209 1.25 7.66 13.49
CA GLY A 209 1.25 8.98 12.87
C GLY A 209 0.56 9.98 13.80
N TYR A 210 1.20 11.10 14.04
CA TYR A 210 0.73 12.20 14.89
C TYR A 210 0.53 13.45 14.04
N ALA A 211 -0.53 14.22 14.34
CA ALA A 211 -0.82 15.49 13.70
C ALA A 211 -0.77 16.62 14.73
N PHE A 212 0.00 17.65 14.45
CA PHE A 212 0.19 18.82 15.32
C PHE A 212 -0.20 20.08 14.56
N GLU A 213 -0.97 20.95 15.21
CA GLU A 213 -1.28 22.28 14.66
C GLU A 213 -0.13 23.27 14.83
N ASP A 214 0.72 23.04 15.83
CA ASP A 214 1.89 23.83 16.12
C ASP A 214 3.19 23.24 15.56
N SER A 215 4.26 24.01 15.56
CA SER A 215 5.58 23.55 15.17
C SER A 215 6.10 22.50 16.16
N VAL A 216 6.68 21.43 15.65
CA VAL A 216 7.20 20.33 16.45
C VAL A 216 8.71 20.49 16.60
N SER A 217 9.23 20.26 17.82
CA SER A 217 10.67 20.21 18.05
C SER A 217 11.32 19.18 17.12
N PRO A 218 12.51 19.45 16.57
CA PRO A 218 13.22 18.47 15.74
C PRO A 218 13.73 17.27 16.52
N GLU A 219 13.82 17.35 17.85
CA GLU A 219 14.28 16.29 18.73
C GLU A 219 13.26 16.05 19.84
N PHE A 220 12.84 14.79 19.98
CA PHE A 220 11.92 14.33 21.02
C PHE A 220 12.07 12.83 21.28
N SER A 221 11.60 12.39 22.44
CA SER A 221 11.48 10.98 22.83
C SER A 221 10.06 10.44 22.55
N GLU A 222 9.88 9.11 22.65
CA GLU A 222 8.56 8.48 22.45
C GLU A 222 7.54 8.98 23.49
N ASP A 223 8.00 9.20 24.73
CA ASP A 223 7.15 9.60 25.87
C ASP A 223 6.62 11.05 25.74
N GLU A 224 7.23 11.87 24.90
CA GLU A 224 6.80 13.26 24.65
C GLU A 224 5.71 13.36 23.58
N LEU A 225 5.35 12.26 22.94
CA LEU A 225 4.34 12.22 21.88
C LEU A 225 2.94 11.96 22.47
N PRO A 226 2.02 12.94 22.45
CA PRO A 226 0.70 12.84 23.04
C PRO A 226 -0.18 11.87 22.23
N LEU A 227 -0.83 10.95 22.93
CA LEU A 227 -1.69 9.93 22.29
C LEU A 227 -2.93 10.54 21.64
N GLU A 228 -3.40 11.67 22.14
CA GLU A 228 -4.54 12.41 21.56
C GLU A 228 -4.27 12.94 20.15
N ASN A 229 -3.00 13.11 19.76
CA ASN A 229 -2.62 13.57 18.43
C ASN A 229 -2.45 12.43 17.42
N VAL A 230 -2.64 11.18 17.86
CA VAL A 230 -2.53 10.02 16.96
C VAL A 230 -3.70 10.03 15.98
N PHE A 231 -3.39 10.06 14.70
CA PHE A 231 -4.37 9.95 13.62
C PHE A 231 -4.27 8.64 12.83
N LEU A 232 -3.13 7.93 12.95
CA LEU A 232 -2.86 6.70 12.22
C LEU A 232 -2.04 5.73 13.08
N THR A 233 -2.33 4.43 12.94
CA THR A 233 -1.48 3.35 13.45
C THR A 233 -1.13 2.38 12.33
N ALA A 234 0.10 1.85 12.35
CA ALA A 234 0.59 0.89 11.36
C ALA A 234 1.44 -0.18 12.04
N ASN A 235 1.17 -1.45 11.76
CA ASN A 235 1.92 -2.59 12.26
C ASN A 235 2.56 -3.35 11.10
N PHE A 236 3.87 -3.52 11.17
CA PHE A 236 4.68 -4.22 10.17
C PHE A 236 5.36 -5.43 10.79
N THR A 237 5.39 -6.53 10.07
CA THR A 237 6.25 -7.67 10.42
C THR A 237 7.45 -7.73 9.48
N PHE A 238 8.64 -7.61 10.05
CA PHE A 238 9.91 -7.80 9.33
C PHE A 238 10.52 -9.15 9.64
N VAL A 239 11.24 -9.70 8.68
CA VAL A 239 12.02 -10.93 8.84
C VAL A 239 13.47 -10.68 8.45
N ALA A 240 14.37 -11.05 9.36
CA ALA A 240 15.80 -10.95 9.14
C ALA A 240 16.34 -12.21 8.45
N ARG A 241 17.15 -12.01 7.43
CA ARG A 241 17.78 -13.06 6.64
C ARG A 241 19.29 -12.85 6.56
N ASN A 242 20.02 -13.93 6.48
CA ASN A 242 21.44 -13.86 6.19
C ASN A 242 21.64 -13.40 4.73
N PRO A 243 22.47 -12.39 4.46
CA PRO A 243 22.63 -11.82 3.13
C PRO A 243 23.20 -12.82 2.09
N LEU A 244 24.00 -13.80 2.52
CA LEU A 244 24.60 -14.78 1.62
C LEU A 244 23.73 -16.01 1.40
N THR A 245 23.23 -16.59 2.51
CA THR A 245 22.53 -17.88 2.46
C THR A 245 21.02 -17.72 2.28
N HIS A 246 20.50 -16.49 2.40
CA HIS A 246 19.08 -16.17 2.43
C HIS A 246 18.26 -16.95 3.49
N ARG A 247 18.93 -17.65 4.39
CA ARG A 247 18.28 -18.34 5.51
C ARG A 247 17.92 -17.36 6.62
N SER A 248 17.03 -17.78 7.51
CA SER A 248 16.64 -16.98 8.68
C SER A 248 17.84 -16.61 9.52
N PHE A 249 17.89 -15.35 9.97
CA PHE A 249 18.96 -14.81 10.81
C PHE A 249 18.41 -14.48 12.20
N ALA A 250 19.08 -14.93 13.27
CA ALA A 250 18.66 -14.61 14.63
C ALA A 250 18.92 -13.13 14.95
N ILE A 251 17.93 -12.47 15.52
CA ILE A 251 17.97 -11.04 15.86
C ILE A 251 18.04 -10.82 17.36
N ASN A 252 18.37 -9.60 17.75
CA ASN A 252 18.32 -9.15 19.14
C ASN A 252 16.91 -9.33 19.71
N ARG A 253 16.82 -9.66 20.99
CA ARG A 253 15.55 -9.83 21.69
C ARG A 253 15.06 -8.48 22.21
N LEU A 254 13.78 -8.21 22.07
CA LEU A 254 13.18 -7.06 22.74
C LEU A 254 13.03 -7.34 24.23
N LEU A 255 13.47 -6.40 25.05
CA LEU A 255 13.27 -6.37 26.49
C LEU A 255 12.24 -5.28 26.80
N PRO A 256 10.96 -5.62 27.03
CA PRO A 256 9.97 -4.64 27.48
C PRO A 256 10.30 -4.16 28.89
N VAL A 257 10.20 -2.86 29.13
CA VAL A 257 10.55 -2.22 30.40
C VAL A 257 9.30 -1.78 31.16
N SER A 258 8.32 -1.18 30.46
CA SER A 258 7.08 -0.69 31.06
C SER A 258 5.95 -1.71 30.98
N GLU A 259 4.91 -1.51 31.80
CA GLU A 259 3.70 -2.33 31.77
C GLU A 259 3.00 -2.25 30.40
N GLN A 260 2.94 -1.05 29.82
CA GLN A 260 2.35 -0.84 28.49
C GLN A 260 3.14 -1.59 27.40
N GLU A 261 4.47 -1.57 27.47
CA GLU A 261 5.30 -2.34 26.53
C GLU A 261 5.04 -3.84 26.64
N TRP A 262 4.81 -4.36 27.86
CA TRP A 262 4.46 -5.75 28.06
C TRP A 262 3.08 -6.12 27.50
N ILE A 263 2.10 -5.21 27.61
CA ILE A 263 0.76 -5.38 27.00
C ILE A 263 0.90 -5.45 25.48
N ASP A 264 1.62 -4.52 24.88
CA ASP A 264 1.87 -4.49 23.43
C ASP A 264 2.61 -5.75 22.96
N TYR A 265 3.63 -6.17 23.71
CA TYR A 265 4.41 -7.37 23.41
C TYR A 265 3.52 -8.64 23.39
N ARG A 266 2.68 -8.84 24.41
CA ARG A 266 1.78 -10.00 24.50
C ARG A 266 0.71 -9.99 23.43
N ARG A 267 0.17 -8.80 23.11
CA ARG A 267 -0.78 -8.62 22.01
C ARG A 267 -0.15 -9.06 20.70
N ALA A 268 1.03 -8.56 20.38
CA ALA A 268 1.78 -8.89 19.18
C ALA A 268 2.15 -10.38 19.11
N GLU A 269 2.56 -10.98 20.22
CA GLU A 269 2.87 -12.41 20.34
C GLU A 269 1.65 -13.27 20.02
N SER A 270 0.50 -12.97 20.63
CA SER A 270 -0.77 -13.66 20.38
C SER A 270 -1.18 -13.57 18.91
N TYR A 271 -1.07 -12.37 18.32
CA TYR A 271 -1.41 -12.14 16.92
C TYR A 271 -0.48 -12.93 15.98
N ASN A 272 0.82 -12.90 16.22
CA ASN A 272 1.79 -13.65 15.43
C ASN A 272 1.61 -15.17 15.57
N ALA A 273 1.21 -15.66 16.75
CA ALA A 273 0.87 -17.07 16.94
C ALA A 273 -0.36 -17.47 16.12
N LYS A 274 -1.43 -16.67 16.13
CA LYS A 274 -2.63 -16.87 15.30
C LYS A 274 -2.29 -16.89 13.81
N LYS A 275 -1.47 -15.95 13.32
CA LYS A 275 -1.01 -15.92 11.92
C LYS A 275 -0.26 -17.19 11.52
N LYS A 276 0.66 -17.66 12.35
CA LYS A 276 1.41 -18.90 12.10
C LYS A 276 0.49 -20.12 12.06
N LEU A 277 -0.52 -20.16 12.91
CA LEU A 277 -1.52 -21.24 12.93
C LEU A 277 -2.38 -21.21 11.66
N ALA A 278 -2.89 -20.04 11.27
CA ALA A 278 -3.66 -19.85 10.05
C ALA A 278 -2.84 -20.22 8.78
N ALA A 279 -1.57 -19.83 8.73
CA ALA A 279 -0.68 -20.20 7.62
C ALA A 279 -0.39 -21.70 7.52
N LYS A 280 -0.40 -22.43 8.64
CA LYS A 280 -0.27 -23.90 8.65
C LYS A 280 -1.54 -24.61 8.20
N ASN A 281 -2.68 -24.05 8.55
CA ASN A 281 -3.98 -24.65 8.25
C ASN A 281 -4.50 -24.33 6.85
N SER A 282 -3.73 -23.65 6.02
CA SER A 282 -3.86 -23.43 4.55
C SER A 282 -5.24 -23.66 3.88
N SER A 283 -6.25 -24.04 4.65
CA SER A 283 -7.61 -24.27 4.20
C SER A 283 -8.34 -22.93 4.10
N VAL A 284 -9.01 -22.71 2.99
CA VAL A 284 -10.09 -21.73 2.86
C VAL A 284 -10.95 -21.88 4.12
N ILE A 285 -11.11 -20.80 4.89
CA ILE A 285 -11.99 -20.81 6.05
C ILE A 285 -13.38 -21.14 5.54
N GLU A 286 -13.89 -22.32 5.91
CA GLU A 286 -15.23 -22.75 5.51
C GLU A 286 -16.26 -21.72 5.99
N PRO A 287 -17.24 -21.38 5.15
CA PRO A 287 -18.31 -20.48 5.56
C PRO A 287 -19.14 -21.12 6.69
N SER A 288 -19.56 -20.34 7.66
CA SER A 288 -20.51 -20.77 8.68
C SER A 288 -21.87 -21.09 8.06
N ASP A 289 -22.77 -21.71 8.82
CA ASP A 289 -24.14 -21.98 8.34
C ASP A 289 -24.90 -20.71 7.93
N GLU A 290 -24.66 -19.60 8.65
CA GLU A 290 -25.24 -18.29 8.31
C GLU A 290 -24.67 -17.75 7.02
N GLU A 291 -23.35 -17.83 6.85
CA GLU A 291 -22.66 -17.39 5.64
C GLU A 291 -22.99 -18.27 4.44
N THR A 292 -23.23 -19.57 4.64
CA THR A 292 -23.70 -20.47 3.57
C THR A 292 -25.09 -20.05 3.08
N ARG A 293 -25.98 -19.67 3.99
CA ARG A 293 -27.30 -19.11 3.63
C ARG A 293 -27.15 -17.79 2.88
N LEU A 294 -26.26 -16.91 3.36
CA LEU A 294 -25.96 -15.65 2.70
C LEU A 294 -25.44 -15.85 1.27
N VAL A 295 -24.51 -16.79 1.06
CA VAL A 295 -24.01 -17.16 -0.28
C VAL A 295 -25.15 -17.61 -1.19
N HIS A 296 -26.09 -18.42 -0.66
CA HIS A 296 -27.26 -18.86 -1.43
C HIS A 296 -28.20 -17.69 -1.78
N ASP A 297 -28.44 -16.77 -0.86
CA ASP A 297 -29.28 -15.59 -1.09
C ASP A 297 -28.64 -14.61 -2.08
N MET A 298 -27.33 -14.40 -1.99
CA MET A 298 -26.55 -13.65 -3.00
C MET A 298 -26.67 -14.28 -4.39
N TRP A 299 -26.59 -15.61 -4.45
CA TRP A 299 -26.75 -16.32 -5.74
C TRP A 299 -28.14 -16.13 -6.32
N LYS A 300 -29.20 -16.24 -5.51
CA LYS A 300 -30.58 -15.97 -5.96
C LYS A 300 -30.73 -14.52 -6.45
N ALA A 301 -30.26 -13.56 -5.64
CA ALA A 301 -30.34 -12.14 -5.97
C ALA A 301 -29.60 -11.82 -7.27
N SER A 302 -28.41 -12.40 -7.49
CA SER A 302 -27.61 -12.20 -8.70
C SER A 302 -28.30 -12.65 -9.99
N LYS A 303 -29.29 -13.54 -9.89
CA LYS A 303 -30.08 -14.04 -11.03
C LYS A 303 -31.28 -13.14 -11.36
N SER A 304 -31.80 -12.42 -10.37
CA SER A 304 -32.98 -11.55 -10.51
C SER A 304 -32.63 -10.07 -10.76
N ILE A 305 -31.37 -9.67 -10.45
CA ILE A 305 -30.92 -8.30 -10.63
C ILE A 305 -30.60 -8.06 -12.10
N GLU A 306 -31.36 -7.18 -12.74
CA GLU A 306 -31.00 -6.62 -14.03
C GLU A 306 -29.88 -5.58 -13.87
N ALA A 307 -28.80 -5.72 -14.63
CA ALA A 307 -27.52 -5.02 -14.50
C ALA A 307 -27.54 -3.51 -14.80
N THR A 308 -28.67 -2.82 -14.65
CA THR A 308 -28.87 -1.48 -15.18
C THR A 308 -29.19 -0.40 -14.15
N SER A 309 -29.17 -0.72 -12.85
CA SER A 309 -29.41 0.33 -11.86
C SER A 309 -28.08 1.02 -11.49
N SER A 310 -28.10 2.34 -11.37
CA SER A 310 -26.96 3.13 -10.87
C SER A 310 -26.55 2.75 -9.44
N GLU A 311 -27.44 2.06 -8.72
CA GLU A 311 -27.28 1.66 -7.32
C GLU A 311 -26.68 0.27 -7.14
N LEU A 312 -26.68 -0.57 -8.18
CA LEU A 312 -26.18 -1.94 -8.12
C LEU A 312 -25.16 -2.17 -9.24
N LYS A 313 -23.95 -2.57 -8.89
CA LYS A 313 -22.87 -2.85 -9.85
C LYS A 313 -22.30 -4.24 -9.61
N PHE A 314 -22.12 -5.02 -10.66
CA PHE A 314 -21.49 -6.31 -10.51
C PHE A 314 -20.01 -6.19 -10.16
N MET A 315 -19.51 -7.10 -9.33
CA MET A 315 -18.11 -7.13 -8.89
C MET A 315 -17.16 -7.17 -10.10
N LYS A 316 -17.46 -7.98 -11.11
CA LYS A 316 -16.67 -8.09 -12.33
C LYS A 316 -16.52 -6.77 -13.09
N ASP A 317 -17.52 -5.86 -13.01
CA ASP A 317 -17.53 -4.60 -13.73
C ASP A 317 -16.80 -3.48 -12.95
N SER A 318 -16.36 -3.78 -11.72
CA SER A 318 -15.54 -2.88 -10.88
C SER A 318 -14.04 -3.08 -11.07
N LYS A 319 -13.61 -3.94 -12.00
CA LYS A 319 -12.22 -4.33 -12.17
C LYS A 319 -11.38 -3.25 -12.84
N PHE A 320 -10.23 -2.98 -12.26
CA PHE A 320 -9.16 -2.15 -12.83
C PHE A 320 -7.85 -2.93 -12.83
N THR A 321 -7.08 -2.78 -13.89
CA THR A 321 -5.79 -3.47 -14.03
C THR A 321 -4.66 -2.48 -14.26
N SER A 322 -3.47 -2.83 -13.76
CA SER A 322 -2.24 -2.09 -14.00
C SER A 322 -1.09 -3.07 -14.20
N THR A 323 -0.20 -2.76 -15.12
CA THR A 323 0.99 -3.57 -15.38
C THR A 323 2.21 -2.67 -15.38
N LEU A 324 3.22 -3.04 -14.57
CA LEU A 324 4.41 -2.27 -14.34
C LEU A 324 5.66 -3.12 -14.55
N PHE A 325 6.68 -2.55 -15.19
CA PHE A 325 8.01 -3.14 -15.22
C PHE A 325 8.80 -2.72 -13.99
N MET A 326 9.37 -3.68 -13.28
CA MET A 326 10.05 -3.46 -12.01
C MET A 326 11.45 -2.92 -12.20
N GLN A 327 11.54 -1.59 -12.25
CA GLN A 327 12.79 -0.87 -12.47
C GLN A 327 13.71 -0.86 -11.23
N PRO A 328 15.05 -0.86 -11.41
CA PRO A 328 16.00 -0.91 -10.30
C PRO A 328 15.99 0.32 -9.38
N GLN A 329 15.37 1.45 -9.79
CA GLN A 329 15.25 2.65 -8.98
C GLN A 329 14.41 2.42 -7.71
N TYR A 330 13.46 1.48 -7.76
CA TYR A 330 12.55 1.15 -6.66
C TYR A 330 12.97 -0.10 -5.88
N ARG A 331 14.23 -0.52 -6.01
CA ARG A 331 14.74 -1.67 -5.29
C ARG A 331 14.91 -1.41 -3.80
N ASN A 332 14.82 -2.48 -3.02
CA ASN A 332 15.20 -2.47 -1.61
C ASN A 332 16.72 -2.21 -1.46
N ARG A 333 17.16 -1.91 -0.24
CA ARG A 333 18.58 -1.72 0.11
C ARG A 333 19.47 -2.89 -0.37
N HIS A 334 18.94 -4.09 -0.40
CA HIS A 334 19.63 -5.31 -0.81
C HIS A 334 19.38 -5.72 -2.27
N SER A 335 19.32 -4.79 -3.14
CA SER A 335 19.50 -4.75 -4.60
C SER A 335 18.76 -5.73 -5.52
N TYR A 336 18.21 -6.85 -5.10
CA TYR A 336 17.60 -7.85 -6.00
C TYR A 336 16.05 -7.83 -6.01
N MET A 337 15.43 -7.18 -5.06
CA MET A 337 13.98 -7.10 -4.96
C MET A 337 13.48 -5.66 -4.83
N ILE A 338 12.24 -5.46 -5.22
CA ILE A 338 11.54 -4.18 -5.10
C ILE A 338 11.19 -3.90 -3.63
N PHE A 339 11.24 -2.64 -3.27
CA PHE A 339 10.91 -2.12 -1.95
C PHE A 339 9.41 -2.31 -1.65
N GLY A 340 9.08 -2.82 -0.44
CA GLY A 340 7.71 -3.13 -0.06
C GLY A 340 6.78 -1.91 -0.07
N GLY A 341 7.24 -0.78 0.43
CA GLY A 341 6.50 0.48 0.41
C GLY A 341 6.13 0.96 -1.00
N TYR A 342 6.97 0.71 -2.00
CA TYR A 342 6.62 1.00 -3.39
C TYR A 342 5.46 0.13 -3.88
N LEU A 343 5.46 -1.17 -3.55
CA LEU A 343 4.38 -2.09 -3.90
C LEU A 343 3.07 -1.70 -3.22
N LEU A 344 3.12 -1.35 -1.93
CA LEU A 344 1.98 -0.82 -1.18
C LEU A 344 1.39 0.42 -1.85
N ARG A 345 2.24 1.36 -2.25
CA ARG A 345 1.80 2.57 -2.96
C ARG A 345 1.12 2.24 -4.28
N GLN A 346 1.73 1.40 -5.12
CA GLN A 346 1.17 1.07 -6.43
C GLN A 346 -0.18 0.35 -6.31
N ALA A 347 -0.28 -0.60 -5.38
CA ALA A 347 -1.53 -1.30 -5.10
C ALA A 347 -2.61 -0.35 -4.55
N PHE A 348 -2.23 0.59 -3.67
CA PHE A 348 -3.14 1.60 -3.13
C PHE A 348 -3.67 2.54 -4.21
N GLU A 349 -2.80 3.08 -5.06
CA GLU A 349 -3.22 4.01 -6.13
C GLU A 349 -4.21 3.32 -7.09
N LEU A 350 -3.99 2.04 -7.40
CA LEU A 350 -4.94 1.25 -8.21
C LEU A 350 -6.27 1.00 -7.48
N ALA A 351 -6.22 0.65 -6.17
CA ALA A 351 -7.40 0.46 -5.34
C ALA A 351 -8.21 1.76 -5.22
N TYR A 352 -7.52 2.89 -5.07
CA TYR A 352 -8.15 4.21 -5.03
C TYR A 352 -8.88 4.54 -6.33
N CYS A 353 -8.29 4.23 -7.48
CA CYS A 353 -8.94 4.38 -8.79
C CYS A 353 -10.22 3.55 -8.87
N ALA A 354 -10.17 2.28 -8.43
CA ALA A 354 -11.33 1.39 -8.44
C ALA A 354 -12.45 1.91 -7.52
N ALA A 355 -12.11 2.32 -6.29
CA ALA A 355 -13.07 2.88 -5.34
C ALA A 355 -13.69 4.19 -5.86
N ALA A 356 -12.88 5.10 -6.39
CA ALA A 356 -13.35 6.39 -6.90
C ALA A 356 -14.27 6.23 -8.12
N ALA A 357 -13.92 5.35 -9.06
CA ALA A 357 -14.74 5.05 -10.24
C ALA A 357 -16.05 4.33 -9.86
N PHE A 358 -15.98 3.42 -8.88
CA PHE A 358 -17.15 2.70 -8.39
C PHE A 358 -18.14 3.64 -7.71
N THR A 359 -17.68 4.57 -6.89
CA THR A 359 -18.52 5.48 -6.09
C THR A 359 -18.80 6.81 -6.79
N SER A 360 -18.10 7.13 -7.89
CA SER A 360 -18.13 8.44 -8.56
C SER A 360 -17.85 9.62 -7.59
N ALA A 361 -17.00 9.38 -6.59
CA ALA A 361 -16.66 10.35 -5.54
C ALA A 361 -15.20 10.20 -5.13
N GLY A 362 -14.69 11.14 -4.32
CA GLY A 362 -13.36 11.07 -3.72
C GLY A 362 -13.36 10.24 -2.42
N PRO A 363 -12.99 8.95 -2.44
CA PRO A 363 -13.02 8.12 -1.26
C PRO A 363 -11.96 8.57 -0.23
N ARG A 364 -12.22 8.30 1.04
CA ARG A 364 -11.27 8.48 2.15
C ARG A 364 -10.71 7.12 2.53
N PHE A 365 -9.41 6.99 2.64
CA PHE A 365 -8.79 5.76 3.12
C PHE A 365 -9.12 5.53 4.60
N VAL A 366 -9.54 4.33 4.94
CA VAL A 366 -9.88 3.91 6.32
C VAL A 366 -8.83 2.95 6.86
N SER A 367 -8.62 1.84 6.15
CA SER A 367 -7.68 0.81 6.58
C SER A 367 -7.05 0.06 5.41
N LEU A 368 -5.85 -0.45 5.66
CA LEU A 368 -5.27 -1.59 4.97
C LEU A 368 -5.34 -2.77 5.94
N ASP A 369 -6.02 -3.81 5.54
CA ASP A 369 -6.08 -5.05 6.31
C ASP A 369 -4.83 -5.90 6.07
N SER A 370 -4.71 -6.97 6.87
CA SER A 370 -3.52 -7.83 6.84
C SER A 370 -3.12 -8.26 5.42
N THR A 371 -1.95 -7.83 5.03
CA THR A 371 -1.32 -8.13 3.74
C THR A 371 -0.06 -8.94 3.95
N THR A 372 0.05 -10.05 3.26
CA THR A 372 1.26 -10.88 3.27
C THR A 372 1.91 -10.87 1.89
N PHE A 373 3.20 -10.56 1.85
CA PHE A 373 4.00 -10.72 0.64
C PHE A 373 4.32 -12.21 0.46
N LYS A 374 3.59 -12.89 -0.45
CA LYS A 374 3.73 -14.33 -0.71
C LYS A 374 5.06 -14.65 -1.42
N ALA A 375 5.51 -13.75 -2.29
CA ALA A 375 6.77 -13.87 -3.00
C ALA A 375 7.46 -12.51 -3.15
N PRO A 376 8.81 -12.45 -3.09
CA PRO A 376 9.55 -11.24 -3.40
C PRO A 376 9.35 -10.86 -4.87
N VAL A 377 9.24 -9.56 -5.13
CA VAL A 377 9.13 -9.01 -6.50
C VAL A 377 10.54 -8.68 -6.99
N PRO A 378 11.10 -9.43 -7.95
CA PRO A 378 12.46 -9.18 -8.43
C PRO A 378 12.56 -7.90 -9.28
N VAL A 379 13.70 -7.25 -9.24
CA VAL A 379 14.06 -6.22 -10.24
C VAL A 379 14.12 -6.90 -11.63
N GLY A 380 13.56 -6.25 -12.64
CA GLY A 380 13.52 -6.78 -14.02
C GLY A 380 12.33 -7.69 -14.30
N SER A 381 11.40 -7.89 -13.35
CA SER A 381 10.16 -8.64 -13.58
C SER A 381 9.01 -7.73 -14.03
N VAL A 382 7.94 -8.32 -14.55
CA VAL A 382 6.68 -7.64 -14.83
C VAL A 382 5.73 -7.91 -13.68
N LEU A 383 5.21 -6.86 -13.06
CA LEU A 383 4.18 -6.91 -12.03
C LEU A 383 2.83 -6.55 -12.65
N SER A 384 1.88 -7.48 -12.61
CA SER A 384 0.48 -7.24 -12.97
C SER A 384 -0.36 -7.15 -11.70
N MET A 385 -1.25 -6.17 -11.65
CA MET A 385 -2.16 -5.93 -10.55
C MET A 385 -3.58 -5.86 -11.06
N GLU A 386 -4.52 -6.47 -10.36
CA GLU A 386 -5.96 -6.38 -10.63
C GLU A 386 -6.66 -5.95 -9.35
N ALA A 387 -7.35 -4.82 -9.38
CA ALA A 387 -8.19 -4.30 -8.31
C ALA A 387 -9.65 -4.58 -8.61
N SER A 388 -10.43 -4.99 -7.61
CA SER A 388 -11.87 -5.16 -7.71
C SER A 388 -12.54 -4.77 -6.39
N VAL A 389 -13.75 -4.20 -6.45
CA VAL A 389 -14.56 -3.93 -5.24
C VAL A 389 -15.10 -5.25 -4.74
N SER A 390 -14.67 -5.68 -3.56
CA SER A 390 -15.03 -6.98 -2.96
C SER A 390 -16.20 -6.90 -1.99
N TYR A 391 -16.40 -5.74 -1.33
CA TYR A 391 -17.45 -5.55 -0.33
C TYR A 391 -17.90 -4.10 -0.25
N THR A 392 -19.18 -3.88 0.00
CA THR A 392 -19.76 -2.56 0.30
C THR A 392 -20.73 -2.65 1.47
N GLU A 393 -20.73 -1.60 2.31
CA GLU A 393 -21.60 -1.48 3.47
C GLU A 393 -22.09 -0.04 3.58
N HIS A 394 -23.41 0.15 3.66
CA HIS A 394 -24.01 1.48 3.79
C HIS A 394 -24.30 1.78 5.26
N LEU A 395 -23.74 2.88 5.75
CA LEU A 395 -24.02 3.42 7.08
C LEU A 395 -25.07 4.54 6.94
N LYS A 396 -26.19 4.37 7.60
CA LYS A 396 -27.24 5.39 7.73
C LYS A 396 -27.10 6.10 9.08
N ASP A 397 -28.07 6.93 9.46
CA ASP A 397 -28.10 7.51 10.79
C ASP A 397 -28.16 6.45 11.90
N ASN A 398 -27.86 6.85 13.15
CA ASN A 398 -27.79 5.93 14.30
C ASN A 398 -29.11 5.21 14.59
N GLU A 399 -30.26 5.81 14.23
CA GLU A 399 -31.58 5.22 14.45
C GLU A 399 -31.88 4.10 13.43
N HIS A 400 -31.29 4.17 12.24
CA HIS A 400 -31.53 3.25 11.14
C HIS A 400 -30.39 2.22 10.95
N ASN A 401 -29.27 2.31 11.66
CA ASN A 401 -28.16 1.34 11.57
C ASN A 401 -28.52 -0.08 12.03
N SER A 402 -29.64 -0.26 12.72
CA SER A 402 -30.15 -1.59 13.06
C SER A 402 -30.94 -2.26 11.93
N LYS A 403 -31.24 -1.53 10.85
CA LYS A 403 -31.99 -2.06 9.70
C LYS A 403 -31.04 -2.47 8.59
N ALA A 404 -31.42 -3.52 7.90
CA ALA A 404 -30.70 -3.97 6.72
C ALA A 404 -30.60 -2.87 5.66
N THR A 405 -29.39 -2.61 5.21
CA THR A 405 -29.07 -1.56 4.20
C THR A 405 -28.47 -2.13 2.94
N SER A 406 -28.23 -3.44 2.93
CA SER A 406 -27.64 -4.19 1.81
C SER A 406 -28.74 -4.79 0.93
N PRO A 407 -28.52 -4.99 -0.38
CA PRO A 407 -29.43 -5.76 -1.23
C PRO A 407 -29.62 -7.21 -0.79
N PHE A 408 -28.85 -7.68 0.18
CA PHE A 408 -28.91 -9.02 0.77
C PHE A 408 -29.50 -9.03 2.19
N ASP A 409 -30.20 -7.99 2.55
CA ASP A 409 -30.85 -7.86 3.88
C ASP A 409 -29.89 -7.92 5.07
N LEU A 410 -28.65 -7.43 4.88
CA LEU A 410 -27.60 -7.43 5.90
C LEU A 410 -27.58 -6.14 6.71
N VAL A 411 -27.47 -6.30 8.01
CA VAL A 411 -27.20 -5.19 8.92
C VAL A 411 -25.71 -4.79 8.79
N PRO A 412 -25.39 -3.49 8.76
CA PRO A 412 -24.01 -3.01 8.76
C PRO A 412 -23.21 -3.55 9.94
N THR A 413 -21.93 -3.84 9.72
CA THR A 413 -21.01 -4.31 10.77
C THR A 413 -20.42 -3.14 11.55
N ASN A 414 -20.27 -1.99 10.89
CA ASN A 414 -19.77 -0.76 11.48
C ASN A 414 -20.93 0.12 11.97
N LYS A 415 -20.62 0.98 12.94
CA LYS A 415 -21.56 1.96 13.49
C LYS A 415 -21.02 3.37 13.26
N ILE A 416 -21.93 4.32 13.14
CA ILE A 416 -21.56 5.74 13.11
C ILE A 416 -21.11 6.14 14.52
N SER A 417 -19.89 6.67 14.61
CA SER A 417 -19.33 7.18 15.86
C SER A 417 -20.01 8.49 16.26
N THR A 418 -20.23 8.66 17.55
CA THR A 418 -20.69 9.93 18.13
C THR A 418 -19.58 10.98 18.22
N ASN A 419 -18.32 10.57 18.12
CA ASN A 419 -17.18 11.47 18.07
C ASN A 419 -17.05 12.06 16.65
N PRO A 420 -17.17 13.40 16.46
CA PRO A 420 -17.09 14.04 15.16
C PRO A 420 -15.73 13.87 14.47
N ASP A 421 -14.66 13.68 15.24
CA ASP A 421 -13.30 13.49 14.72
C ASP A 421 -13.04 12.06 14.27
N ALA A 422 -13.91 11.12 14.64
CA ALA A 422 -13.79 9.75 14.21
C ALA A 422 -14.02 9.63 12.69
N PHE A 423 -13.39 8.61 12.10
CA PHE A 423 -13.42 8.42 10.65
C PHE A 423 -14.85 8.11 10.14
N LEU A 424 -15.61 7.30 10.87
CA LEU A 424 -16.99 6.93 10.55
C LEU A 424 -17.97 7.74 11.44
N SER A 425 -17.97 9.07 11.33
CA SER A 425 -18.82 9.96 12.15
C SER A 425 -20.03 10.52 11.40
N GLU A 426 -20.24 10.12 10.14
CA GLU A 426 -21.33 10.59 9.30
C GLU A 426 -21.89 9.44 8.42
N PRO A 427 -23.15 9.54 7.95
CA PRO A 427 -23.69 8.57 6.99
C PRO A 427 -22.85 8.49 5.73
N GLY A 428 -22.71 7.26 5.19
CA GLY A 428 -21.90 7.03 4.01
C GLY A 428 -21.78 5.55 3.64
N THR A 429 -20.83 5.25 2.78
CA THR A 429 -20.57 3.87 2.33
C THR A 429 -19.13 3.48 2.56
N LEU A 430 -18.93 2.36 3.23
CA LEU A 430 -17.66 1.66 3.31
C LEU A 430 -17.50 0.81 2.03
N VAL A 431 -16.35 0.93 1.38
CA VAL A 431 -16.01 0.19 0.15
C VAL A 431 -14.68 -0.51 0.38
N GLN A 432 -14.68 -1.84 0.26
CA GLN A 432 -13.42 -2.60 0.28
C GLN A 432 -13.01 -2.94 -1.14
N VAL A 433 -11.73 -2.73 -1.42
CA VAL A 433 -11.10 -3.06 -2.69
C VAL A 433 -10.00 -4.07 -2.46
N LYS A 434 -10.10 -5.20 -3.13
CA LYS A 434 -9.09 -6.25 -3.18
C LYS A 434 -8.18 -6.00 -4.37
N VAL A 435 -6.86 -6.04 -4.15
CA VAL A 435 -5.84 -5.94 -5.20
C VAL A 435 -5.00 -7.21 -5.19
N ASP A 436 -5.17 -8.03 -6.19
CA ASP A 436 -4.35 -9.22 -6.42
C ASP A 436 -3.15 -8.87 -7.30
N THR A 437 -1.97 -9.35 -6.93
CA THR A 437 -0.73 -9.06 -7.63
C THR A 437 -0.04 -10.32 -8.11
N ARG A 438 0.47 -10.29 -9.35
CA ARG A 438 1.18 -11.40 -9.99
C ARG A 438 2.49 -10.91 -10.59
N ILE A 439 3.52 -11.72 -10.43
CA ILE A 439 4.84 -11.49 -11.01
C ILE A 439 5.01 -12.42 -12.19
N GLN A 440 5.46 -11.88 -13.31
CA GLN A 440 5.93 -12.66 -14.44
C GLN A 440 7.44 -12.48 -14.55
N ASN A 441 8.15 -13.60 -14.46
CA ASN A 441 9.59 -13.64 -14.74
C ASN A 441 9.80 -13.71 -16.26
N LEU A 442 10.64 -12.82 -16.81
CA LEU A 442 10.89 -12.77 -18.25
C LEU A 442 11.71 -13.95 -18.73
N ASP A 443 12.63 -14.47 -17.91
CA ASP A 443 13.53 -15.56 -18.29
C ASP A 443 12.80 -16.90 -18.38
N THR A 444 11.86 -17.14 -17.45
CA THR A 444 11.14 -18.43 -17.35
C THR A 444 9.72 -18.37 -17.87
N SER A 445 9.19 -17.19 -18.16
CA SER A 445 7.79 -16.93 -18.48
C SER A 445 6.80 -17.43 -17.41
N GLU A 446 7.30 -17.83 -16.25
CA GLU A 446 6.47 -18.25 -15.12
C GLU A 446 5.74 -17.07 -14.49
N SER A 447 4.47 -17.26 -14.18
CA SER A 447 3.64 -16.31 -13.44
C SER A 447 3.37 -16.84 -12.03
N LYS A 448 3.65 -16.01 -11.01
CA LYS A 448 3.42 -16.33 -9.58
C LYS A 448 2.61 -15.23 -8.90
N GLU A 449 1.74 -15.63 -7.98
CA GLU A 449 1.14 -14.66 -7.07
C GLU A 449 2.23 -14.02 -6.19
N SER A 450 2.19 -12.69 -6.09
CA SER A 450 3.11 -11.91 -5.25
C SER A 450 2.50 -11.51 -3.93
N GLY A 451 1.22 -11.18 -3.92
CA GLY A 451 0.49 -10.77 -2.72
C GLY A 451 -0.96 -10.41 -3.03
N CYS A 452 -1.69 -10.18 -1.97
CA CYS A 452 -3.06 -9.67 -2.01
C CYS A 452 -3.18 -8.54 -1.00
N PHE A 453 -3.73 -7.40 -1.41
CA PHE A 453 -3.90 -6.20 -0.60
C PHE A 453 -5.38 -5.86 -0.51
N ILE A 454 -5.87 -5.60 0.70
CA ILE A 454 -7.26 -5.22 0.93
C ILE A 454 -7.29 -3.82 1.54
N TYR A 455 -7.84 -2.88 0.78
CA TYR A 455 -7.99 -1.49 1.19
C TYR A 455 -9.45 -1.18 1.46
N SER A 456 -9.74 -0.58 2.61
CA SER A 456 -11.06 -0.08 2.95
C SER A 456 -11.09 1.43 2.78
N PHE A 457 -12.13 1.91 2.11
CA PHE A 457 -12.37 3.32 1.86
C PHE A 457 -13.76 3.69 2.37
N PHE A 458 -13.93 4.94 2.79
CA PHE A 458 -15.22 5.50 3.18
C PHE A 458 -15.58 6.66 2.28
N VAL A 459 -16.82 6.68 1.81
CA VAL A 459 -17.39 7.77 1.02
C VAL A 459 -18.59 8.34 1.78
N PRO A 460 -18.46 9.56 2.32
CA PRO A 460 -19.60 10.25 2.96
C PRO A 460 -20.74 10.44 1.97
N ALA A 461 -21.97 10.26 2.43
CA ALA A 461 -23.16 10.50 1.61
C ALA A 461 -23.22 11.94 1.12
N SER A 462 -22.73 12.89 1.92
CA SER A 462 -22.64 14.32 1.60
C SER A 462 -21.73 14.65 0.40
N SER A 463 -20.72 13.80 0.15
CA SER A 463 -19.72 14.00 -0.94
C SER A 463 -20.10 13.34 -2.25
N SER A 464 -21.15 12.53 -2.31
CA SER A 464 -21.60 11.87 -3.54
C SER A 464 -22.78 12.63 -4.19
N LYS A 465 -22.67 12.89 -5.48
CA LYS A 465 -23.78 13.48 -6.28
C LYS A 465 -24.78 12.43 -6.78
N SER A 466 -24.45 11.16 -6.68
CA SER A 466 -25.24 10.03 -7.13
C SER A 466 -25.53 9.10 -5.95
N PRO A 467 -26.61 8.27 -6.01
CA PRO A 467 -26.82 7.22 -5.03
C PRO A 467 -25.58 6.32 -4.93
N LEU A 468 -25.19 5.96 -3.72
CA LEU A 468 -24.04 5.11 -3.48
C LEU A 468 -24.36 3.67 -3.90
N ALA A 469 -23.51 3.11 -4.74
CA ALA A 469 -23.72 1.78 -5.30
C ALA A 469 -23.32 0.66 -4.32
N SER A 470 -24.06 -0.44 -4.37
CA SER A 470 -23.70 -1.71 -3.75
C SER A 470 -23.05 -2.64 -4.76
N VAL A 471 -22.02 -3.39 -4.31
CA VAL A 471 -21.39 -4.41 -5.16
C VAL A 471 -22.17 -5.71 -5.10
N ILE A 472 -22.35 -6.37 -6.26
CA ILE A 472 -23.08 -7.61 -6.43
C ILE A 472 -22.14 -8.71 -6.93
N PRO A 473 -21.86 -9.75 -6.14
CA PRO A 473 -21.11 -10.91 -6.59
C PRO A 473 -21.98 -11.82 -7.48
N GLN A 474 -21.38 -12.43 -8.52
CA GLN A 474 -22.05 -13.32 -9.45
C GLN A 474 -21.52 -14.74 -9.44
N THR A 475 -20.25 -14.93 -9.08
CA THR A 475 -19.60 -16.24 -8.99
C THR A 475 -19.40 -16.66 -7.55
N TYR A 476 -19.23 -17.95 -7.29
CA TYR A 476 -18.94 -18.46 -5.94
C TYR A 476 -17.69 -17.81 -5.33
N SER A 477 -16.63 -17.62 -6.13
CA SER A 477 -15.41 -16.95 -5.67
C SER A 477 -15.68 -15.50 -5.24
N GLU A 478 -16.47 -14.76 -6.02
CA GLU A 478 -16.85 -13.37 -5.67
C GLU A 478 -17.74 -13.34 -4.42
N MET A 479 -18.63 -14.32 -4.23
CA MET A 479 -19.44 -14.43 -3.03
C MET A 479 -18.59 -14.70 -1.78
N MET A 480 -17.56 -15.54 -1.91
CA MET A 480 -16.61 -15.76 -0.84
C MET A 480 -15.75 -14.49 -0.56
N ASP A 481 -15.31 -13.77 -1.58
CA ASP A 481 -14.63 -12.48 -1.41
C ASP A 481 -15.52 -11.47 -0.67
N TYR A 482 -16.83 -11.46 -0.94
CA TYR A 482 -17.81 -10.62 -0.26
C TYR A 482 -17.97 -11.01 1.23
N VAL A 483 -18.11 -12.31 1.53
CA VAL A 483 -18.18 -12.84 2.91
C VAL A 483 -16.92 -12.50 3.69
N GLU A 484 -15.76 -12.72 3.09
CA GLU A 484 -14.48 -12.35 3.72
C GLU A 484 -14.36 -10.84 3.93
N GLY A 485 -14.87 -10.03 3.00
CA GLY A 485 -14.95 -8.58 3.14
C GLY A 485 -15.76 -8.17 4.36
N ARG A 486 -16.91 -8.81 4.58
CA ARG A 486 -17.75 -8.58 5.76
C ARG A 486 -17.04 -8.97 7.06
N ARG A 487 -16.37 -10.14 7.09
CA ARG A 487 -15.55 -10.55 8.24
C ARG A 487 -14.50 -9.51 8.61
N ARG A 488 -13.78 -9.01 7.60
CA ARG A 488 -12.74 -7.96 7.80
C ARG A 488 -13.34 -6.65 8.32
N ALA A 489 -14.48 -6.23 7.78
CA ALA A 489 -15.18 -5.04 8.26
C ALA A 489 -15.56 -5.18 9.75
N GLN A 490 -16.05 -6.35 10.18
CA GLN A 490 -16.35 -6.64 11.57
C GLN A 490 -15.10 -6.67 12.46
N ASP A 491 -14.01 -7.29 11.99
CA ASP A 491 -12.74 -7.33 12.72
C ASP A 491 -12.15 -5.93 12.91
N THR A 492 -12.30 -5.07 11.91
CA THR A 492 -11.83 -3.67 12.00
C THR A 492 -12.68 -2.86 12.95
N ALA A 493 -14.01 -3.02 12.93
CA ALA A 493 -14.92 -2.39 13.88
C ALA A 493 -14.59 -2.77 15.32
N ASN A 494 -14.43 -4.07 15.60
CA ASN A 494 -14.05 -4.58 16.92
C ASN A 494 -12.68 -4.07 17.40
N TYR A 495 -11.72 -3.91 16.47
CA TYR A 495 -10.40 -3.39 16.80
C TYR A 495 -10.46 -1.89 17.16
N VAL A 496 -11.24 -1.10 16.43
CA VAL A 496 -11.46 0.32 16.74
C VAL A 496 -12.09 0.46 18.12
N ASP A 497 -13.11 -0.32 18.45
CA ASP A 497 -13.75 -0.32 19.78
C ASP A 497 -12.74 -0.64 20.90
N THR A 498 -11.79 -1.55 20.64
CA THR A 498 -10.76 -1.93 21.63
C THR A 498 -9.72 -0.83 21.88
N ILE A 499 -9.43 0.01 20.88
CA ILE A 499 -8.45 1.11 21.02
C ILE A 499 -9.10 2.34 21.63
N SER A 500 -10.42 2.53 21.42
CA SER A 500 -11.17 3.70 21.87
C SER A 500 -11.61 3.61 23.33
N ASN A 501 -11.58 2.42 23.93
CA ASN A 501 -11.82 2.14 25.35
C ASN A 501 -10.50 1.97 26.12
#